data_bb276b402bba8c2137edcc679057c771
#
_entry.id   bb276b402bba8c2137edcc679057c771
#
_cell.length_a   1.000
_cell.length_b   1.000
_cell.length_c   1.000
_cell.angle_alpha   90.00
_cell.angle_beta   90.00
_cell.angle_gamma   90.00
#
_symmetry.space_group_name_H-M   'P 1'
#
loop_
_entity.id
_entity.type
_entity.pdbx_description
1 polymer ?
#
loop_
_entity_poly.entity_id
_entity_poly.type
_entity_poly.pdbx_seq_one_letter_code
_entity_poly.pdbx_strand_id
1 'polypeptide(L)'
;IQGIIDHHKLVGGLETSGPIDITIRPVACTATIMFDLMGDDVSDMPDPIKGLALSCIISDTLEFRSPTTTSRDREVAEWLAKDLKIDVSDYASKLFRAKSDVSDFSDAELLRMDSKKYPIADLMFRVSVLETTEPDMIFRRKSSLIEAMETVCAEDSVDHVLFFVVDILKEESTL
;
A
#
# COMPACT_ATOMS: atom_id res chain seq x y z
N ILE A 1 14.04 -9.94 18.04
CA ILE A 1 12.56 -9.95 17.88
C ILE A 1 11.98 -10.49 19.17
N GLN A 2 11.00 -9.79 19.75
CA GLN A 2 10.33 -10.18 21.00
C GLN A 2 8.91 -10.70 20.77
N GLY A 3 8.29 -10.31 19.66
CA GLY A 3 6.97 -10.76 19.24
C GLY A 3 6.67 -10.38 17.80
N ILE A 4 5.65 -11.00 17.22
CA ILE A 4 5.15 -10.73 15.87
C ILE A 4 3.64 -10.61 15.94
N ILE A 5 3.10 -9.54 15.36
CA ILE A 5 1.66 -9.38 15.07
C ILE A 5 1.57 -9.12 13.57
N ASP A 6 0.90 -10.00 12.82
CA ASP A 6 0.86 -9.94 11.37
C ASP A 6 -0.39 -10.60 10.78
N HIS A 7 -0.74 -10.26 9.55
CA HIS A 7 -1.85 -10.83 8.78
C HIS A 7 -1.38 -11.51 7.49
N HIS A 8 -0.08 -11.45 7.17
CA HIS A 8 0.45 -12.00 5.93
C HIS A 8 0.67 -13.51 6.02
N LYS A 9 0.69 -14.15 4.84
CA LYS A 9 1.11 -15.53 4.71
C LYS A 9 2.58 -15.66 5.09
N LEU A 10 2.88 -16.59 5.99
CA LEU A 10 4.27 -16.92 6.30
C LEU A 10 4.94 -17.61 5.11
N VAL A 11 6.05 -17.06 4.65
CA VAL A 11 6.87 -17.61 3.56
C VAL A 11 8.32 -17.67 4.02
N GLY A 12 8.95 -18.83 3.89
CA GLY A 12 10.33 -19.07 4.33
C GLY A 12 10.45 -19.56 5.77
N GLY A 13 11.68 -19.70 6.26
CA GLY A 13 11.97 -20.11 7.62
C GLY A 13 12.01 -18.91 8.56
N LEU A 14 11.20 -18.93 9.62
CA LEU A 14 11.36 -18.02 10.74
C LEU A 14 12.27 -18.69 11.78
N GLU A 15 13.45 -18.14 11.98
CA GLU A 15 14.37 -18.58 13.00
C GLU A 15 14.52 -17.51 14.09
N THR A 16 14.43 -17.92 15.35
CA THR A 16 14.57 -17.03 16.50
C THR A 16 15.57 -17.61 17.49
N SER A 17 16.26 -16.74 18.23
CA SER A 17 17.24 -17.16 19.25
C SER A 17 16.60 -17.69 20.54
N GLY A 18 15.27 -17.59 20.67
CA GLY A 18 14.49 -18.06 21.82
C GLY A 18 13.00 -18.00 21.51
N PRO A 19 12.14 -18.45 22.45
CA PRO A 19 10.69 -18.36 22.29
C PRO A 19 10.23 -16.91 22.11
N ILE A 20 9.24 -16.70 21.23
CA ILE A 20 8.60 -15.40 20.99
C ILE A 20 7.09 -15.56 20.93
N ASP A 21 6.35 -14.48 21.21
CA ASP A 21 4.92 -14.45 20.97
C ASP A 21 4.63 -14.16 19.50
N ILE A 22 3.75 -14.96 18.89
CA ILE A 22 3.32 -14.79 17.51
C ILE A 22 1.79 -14.76 17.46
N THR A 23 1.24 -13.68 16.94
CA THR A 23 -0.18 -13.57 16.64
C THR A 23 -0.36 -13.31 15.15
N ILE A 24 -0.87 -14.31 14.44
CA ILE A 24 -1.17 -14.21 13.00
C ILE A 24 -2.63 -14.57 12.79
N ARG A 25 -3.37 -13.70 12.11
CA ARG A 25 -4.79 -13.91 11.82
C ARG A 25 -5.10 -13.61 10.35
N PRO A 26 -6.04 -14.36 9.74
CA PRO A 26 -6.44 -14.15 8.35
C PRO A 26 -7.44 -13.00 8.22
N VAL A 27 -6.98 -11.79 8.46
CA VAL A 27 -7.69 -10.51 8.27
C VAL A 27 -6.96 -9.66 7.25
N ALA A 28 -7.55 -8.57 6.78
CA ALA A 28 -6.94 -7.73 5.77
C ALA A 28 -5.90 -6.75 6.33
N CYS A 29 -5.96 -6.45 7.63
CA CYS A 29 -5.09 -5.44 8.23
C CYS A 29 -4.60 -5.83 9.62
N THR A 30 -3.32 -5.61 9.90
CA THR A 30 -2.75 -5.82 11.24
C THR A 30 -3.40 -4.91 12.30
N ALA A 31 -3.88 -3.72 11.93
CA ALA A 31 -4.60 -2.84 12.88
C ALA A 31 -5.88 -3.50 13.42
N THR A 32 -6.55 -4.33 12.63
CA THR A 32 -7.69 -5.14 13.08
C THR A 32 -7.29 -6.11 14.20
N ILE A 33 -6.13 -6.75 14.05
CA ILE A 33 -5.60 -7.66 15.08
C ILE A 33 -5.25 -6.89 16.36
N MET A 34 -4.59 -5.75 16.20
CA MET A 34 -4.22 -4.89 17.34
C MET A 34 -5.44 -4.42 18.10
N PHE A 35 -6.50 -3.99 17.39
CA PHE A 35 -7.78 -3.63 17.98
C PHE A 35 -8.36 -4.77 18.83
N ASP A 36 -8.36 -6.00 18.30
CA ASP A 36 -8.84 -7.18 19.02
C ASP A 36 -8.00 -7.52 20.25
N LEU A 37 -6.69 -7.36 20.18
CA LEU A 37 -5.78 -7.63 21.30
C LEU A 37 -5.92 -6.61 22.42
N MET A 38 -6.30 -5.37 22.12
CA MET A 38 -6.56 -4.34 23.12
C MET A 38 -7.86 -4.56 23.89
N GLY A 39 -8.85 -5.23 23.28
CA GLY A 39 -10.13 -5.50 23.93
C GLY A 39 -10.83 -4.21 24.41
N ASP A 40 -11.17 -4.16 25.69
CA ASP A 40 -11.89 -3.01 26.27
C ASP A 40 -11.03 -1.72 26.34
N ASP A 41 -9.69 -1.86 26.36
CA ASP A 41 -8.75 -0.73 26.42
C ASP A 41 -8.78 0.14 25.14
N VAL A 42 -9.38 -0.36 24.06
CA VAL A 42 -9.63 0.40 22.83
C VAL A 42 -10.39 1.71 23.10
N SER A 43 -11.29 1.72 24.09
CA SER A 43 -12.05 2.91 24.45
C SER A 43 -11.17 4.06 24.92
N ASP A 44 -10.06 3.75 25.57
CA ASP A 44 -9.10 4.71 26.12
C ASP A 44 -8.02 5.12 25.09
N MET A 45 -8.03 4.53 23.88
CA MET A 45 -7.10 4.88 22.82
C MET A 45 -7.29 6.35 22.42
N PRO A 46 -6.21 7.16 22.31
CA PRO A 46 -6.31 8.55 21.84
C PRO A 46 -6.87 8.64 20.41
N ASP A 47 -7.69 9.66 20.13
CA ASP A 47 -8.30 9.87 18.80
C ASP A 47 -7.31 9.84 17.64
N PRO A 48 -6.09 10.44 17.73
CA PRO A 48 -5.12 10.34 16.66
C PRO A 48 -4.69 8.89 16.34
N ILE A 49 -4.60 8.03 17.38
CA ILE A 49 -4.23 6.62 17.19
C ILE A 49 -5.40 5.83 16.60
N LYS A 50 -6.64 6.11 17.06
CA LYS A 50 -7.85 5.55 16.42
C LYS A 50 -7.91 5.93 14.94
N GLY A 51 -7.58 7.20 14.60
CA GLY A 51 -7.51 7.69 13.22
C GLY A 51 -6.46 6.97 12.39
N LEU A 52 -5.26 6.71 12.94
CA LEU A 52 -4.23 5.92 12.27
C LEU A 52 -4.67 4.48 12.04
N ALA A 53 -5.27 3.82 13.03
CA ALA A 53 -5.79 2.47 12.88
C ALA A 53 -6.88 2.39 11.79
N LEU A 54 -7.81 3.36 11.78
CA LEU A 54 -8.82 3.47 10.72
C LEU A 54 -8.16 3.65 9.35
N SER A 55 -7.15 4.53 9.23
CA SER A 55 -6.40 4.74 7.99
C SER A 55 -5.75 3.47 7.47
N CYS A 56 -5.12 2.69 8.35
CA CYS A 56 -4.51 1.40 7.98
C CYS A 56 -5.56 0.45 7.41
N ILE A 57 -6.70 0.27 8.12
CA ILE A 57 -7.75 -0.65 7.67
C ILE A 57 -8.35 -0.19 6.33
N ILE A 58 -8.67 1.09 6.17
CA ILE A 58 -9.20 1.64 4.92
C ILE A 58 -8.21 1.46 3.76
N SER A 59 -6.91 1.68 4.02
CA SER A 59 -5.85 1.50 3.03
C SER A 59 -5.73 0.05 2.57
N ASP A 60 -5.60 -0.90 3.52
CA ASP A 60 -5.36 -2.31 3.23
C ASP A 60 -6.59 -3.00 2.62
N THR A 61 -7.79 -2.53 2.98
CA THR A 61 -9.05 -3.06 2.45
C THR A 61 -9.51 -2.35 1.17
N LEU A 62 -8.84 -1.29 0.72
CA LEU A 62 -9.29 -0.41 -0.37
C LEU A 62 -10.75 0.04 -0.18
N GLU A 63 -11.07 0.57 1.01
CA GLU A 63 -12.45 0.90 1.40
C GLU A 63 -13.37 -0.32 1.25
N PHE A 64 -12.92 -1.46 1.76
CA PHE A 64 -13.64 -2.74 1.74
C PHE A 64 -13.87 -3.38 0.36
N ARG A 65 -13.16 -2.92 -0.69
CA ARG A 65 -13.21 -3.49 -2.05
C ARG A 65 -12.19 -4.60 -2.27
N SER A 66 -11.13 -4.64 -1.46
CA SER A 66 -10.12 -5.70 -1.55
C SER A 66 -10.74 -7.08 -1.31
N PRO A 67 -10.40 -8.10 -2.10
CA PRO A 67 -10.86 -9.46 -1.90
C PRO A 67 -10.37 -10.09 -0.58
N THR A 68 -9.36 -9.50 0.05
CA THR A 68 -8.85 -9.93 1.36
C THR A 68 -9.66 -9.37 2.53
N THR A 69 -10.57 -8.43 2.29
CA THR A 69 -11.41 -7.80 3.33
C THR A 69 -12.27 -8.82 4.03
N THR A 70 -12.22 -8.83 5.37
CA THR A 70 -13.08 -9.67 6.19
C THR A 70 -14.21 -8.84 6.83
N SER A 71 -15.23 -9.54 7.33
CA SER A 71 -16.30 -8.88 8.13
C SER A 71 -15.71 -8.18 9.34
N ARG A 72 -14.65 -8.76 9.93
CA ARG A 72 -14.02 -8.19 11.13
C ARG A 72 -13.31 -6.86 10.82
N ASP A 73 -12.63 -6.74 9.70
CA ASP A 73 -12.01 -5.49 9.28
C ASP A 73 -13.06 -4.38 9.14
N ARG A 74 -14.21 -4.71 8.53
CA ARG A 74 -15.34 -3.77 8.39
C ARG A 74 -15.91 -3.35 9.73
N GLU A 75 -16.20 -4.29 10.62
CA GLU A 75 -16.73 -4.01 11.96
C GLU A 75 -15.83 -3.07 12.77
N VAL A 76 -14.52 -3.32 12.75
CA VAL A 76 -13.53 -2.50 13.46
C VAL A 76 -13.45 -1.10 12.85
N ALA A 77 -13.40 -1.00 11.52
CA ALA A 77 -13.37 0.30 10.83
C ALA A 77 -14.64 1.13 11.12
N GLU A 78 -15.81 0.50 11.05
CA GLU A 78 -17.09 1.16 11.35
C GLU A 78 -17.18 1.61 12.81
N TRP A 79 -16.66 0.81 13.75
CA TRP A 79 -16.57 1.18 15.15
C TRP A 79 -15.68 2.41 15.35
N LEU A 80 -14.46 2.40 14.79
CA LEU A 80 -13.50 3.51 14.85
C LEU A 80 -14.08 4.79 14.22
N ALA A 81 -14.68 4.67 13.05
CA ALA A 81 -15.28 5.79 12.34
C ALA A 81 -16.45 6.42 13.12
N LYS A 82 -17.29 5.58 13.73
CA LYS A 82 -18.39 6.03 14.56
C LYS A 82 -17.91 6.78 15.81
N ASP A 83 -16.90 6.26 16.50
CA ASP A 83 -16.32 6.88 17.69
C ASP A 83 -15.68 8.23 17.36
N LEU A 84 -14.94 8.30 16.24
CA LEU A 84 -14.31 9.51 15.73
C LEU A 84 -15.28 10.47 15.04
N LYS A 85 -16.54 10.07 14.80
CA LYS A 85 -17.56 10.84 14.05
C LYS A 85 -17.10 11.16 12.60
N ILE A 86 -16.45 10.20 11.95
CA ILE A 86 -15.94 10.29 10.59
C ILE A 86 -16.86 9.53 9.65
N ASP A 87 -17.20 10.10 8.49
CA ASP A 87 -17.77 9.37 7.37
C ASP A 87 -16.66 8.59 6.65
N VAL A 88 -16.82 7.27 6.53
CA VAL A 88 -15.80 6.37 6.00
C VAL A 88 -15.48 6.68 4.54
N SER A 89 -16.49 6.94 3.71
CA SER A 89 -16.28 7.16 2.28
C SER A 89 -15.61 8.49 1.98
N ASP A 90 -16.03 9.54 2.68
CA ASP A 90 -15.37 10.85 2.58
C ASP A 90 -13.91 10.78 3.03
N TYR A 91 -13.65 10.02 4.10
CA TYR A 91 -12.31 9.83 4.63
C TYR A 91 -11.43 9.02 3.69
N ALA A 92 -11.95 7.89 3.18
CA ALA A 92 -11.27 7.04 2.21
C ALA A 92 -10.86 7.83 0.95
N SER A 93 -11.77 8.64 0.42
CA SER A 93 -11.49 9.48 -0.74
C SER A 93 -10.33 10.44 -0.51
N LYS A 94 -10.27 11.08 0.66
CA LYS A 94 -9.15 11.98 1.03
C LYS A 94 -7.85 11.21 1.24
N LEU A 95 -7.92 10.04 1.91
CA LEU A 95 -6.76 9.17 2.17
C LEU A 95 -6.14 8.68 0.86
N PHE A 96 -6.95 8.15 -0.05
CA PHE A 96 -6.47 7.64 -1.34
C PHE A 96 -5.89 8.74 -2.21
N ARG A 97 -6.54 9.91 -2.24
CA ARG A 97 -6.01 11.06 -2.97
C ARG A 97 -4.65 11.51 -2.42
N ALA A 98 -4.51 11.59 -1.09
CA ALA A 98 -3.24 11.94 -0.46
C ALA A 98 -2.16 10.87 -0.71
N LYS A 99 -2.53 9.58 -0.67
CA LYS A 99 -1.62 8.46 -0.96
C LYS A 99 -1.17 8.43 -2.41
N SER A 100 -2.02 8.87 -3.34
CA SER A 100 -1.72 8.94 -4.78
C SER A 100 -1.02 10.22 -5.21
N ASP A 101 -0.84 11.19 -4.30
CA ASP A 101 -0.14 12.42 -4.60
C ASP A 101 1.36 12.17 -4.74
N VAL A 102 1.83 12.26 -5.98
CA VAL A 102 3.24 12.08 -6.37
C VAL A 102 3.86 13.37 -6.88
N SER A 103 3.26 14.53 -6.55
CA SER A 103 3.70 15.85 -7.03
C SER A 103 5.12 16.21 -6.60
N ASP A 104 5.55 15.72 -5.45
CA ASP A 104 6.89 15.98 -4.89
C ASP A 104 7.99 15.09 -5.51
N PHE A 105 7.62 14.08 -6.32
CA PHE A 105 8.57 13.18 -6.94
C PHE A 105 8.90 13.60 -8.37
N SER A 106 10.18 13.58 -8.72
CA SER A 106 10.63 13.69 -10.10
C SER A 106 10.20 12.48 -10.93
N ASP A 107 10.17 12.61 -12.25
CA ASP A 107 9.84 11.51 -13.14
C ASP A 107 10.81 10.33 -13.00
N ALA A 108 12.10 10.62 -12.82
CA ALA A 108 13.11 9.58 -12.62
C ALA A 108 12.92 8.83 -11.27
N GLU A 109 12.48 9.50 -10.22
CA GLU A 109 12.14 8.87 -8.95
C GLU A 109 10.91 7.98 -9.10
N LEU A 110 9.86 8.43 -9.80
CA LEU A 110 8.67 7.61 -10.07
C LEU A 110 9.02 6.32 -10.82
N LEU A 111 9.89 6.43 -11.85
CA LEU A 111 10.35 5.28 -12.63
C LEU A 111 11.20 4.29 -11.81
N ARG A 112 11.66 4.67 -10.61
CA ARG A 112 12.49 3.83 -9.73
C ARG A 112 11.80 3.38 -8.45
N MET A 113 10.66 3.98 -8.09
CA MET A 113 10.02 3.84 -6.78
C MET A 113 9.68 2.39 -6.43
N ASP A 114 8.97 1.68 -7.30
CA ASP A 114 8.75 0.24 -7.21
C ASP A 114 9.17 -0.42 -8.52
N SER A 115 10.45 -0.77 -8.59
CA SER A 115 11.02 -1.30 -9.81
C SER A 115 12.08 -2.35 -9.57
N LYS A 116 12.19 -3.27 -10.52
CA LYS A 116 13.21 -4.32 -10.55
C LYS A 116 13.83 -4.44 -11.94
N LYS A 117 15.09 -4.88 -11.98
CA LYS A 117 15.79 -5.18 -13.23
C LYS A 117 15.65 -6.65 -13.58
N TYR A 118 15.34 -6.92 -14.84
CA TYR A 118 15.17 -8.27 -15.36
C TYR A 118 16.00 -8.47 -16.62
N PRO A 119 16.90 -9.45 -16.65
CA PRO A 119 17.54 -9.87 -17.89
C PRO A 119 16.54 -10.68 -18.73
N ILE A 120 16.31 -10.25 -19.97
CA ILE A 120 15.44 -10.94 -20.93
C ILE A 120 16.24 -11.07 -22.23
N ALA A 121 16.63 -12.29 -22.58
CA ALA A 121 17.60 -12.56 -23.63
C ALA A 121 18.91 -11.78 -23.41
N ASP A 122 19.34 -10.99 -24.41
CA ASP A 122 20.56 -10.19 -24.32
C ASP A 122 20.32 -8.74 -23.86
N LEU A 123 19.10 -8.43 -23.37
CA LEU A 123 18.68 -7.10 -22.96
C LEU A 123 18.38 -7.05 -21.48
N MET A 124 18.64 -5.89 -20.87
CA MET A 124 18.28 -5.60 -19.49
C MET A 124 17.08 -4.65 -19.44
N PHE A 125 15.99 -5.10 -18.82
CA PHE A 125 14.77 -4.32 -18.62
C PHE A 125 14.66 -3.84 -17.19
N ARG A 126 14.26 -2.58 -17.00
CA ARG A 126 13.67 -2.12 -15.75
C ARG A 126 12.16 -2.21 -15.90
N VAL A 127 11.53 -3.00 -15.03
CA VAL A 127 10.06 -3.06 -14.91
C VAL A 127 9.68 -2.28 -13.67
N SER A 128 8.91 -1.23 -13.86
CA SER A 128 8.46 -0.30 -12.82
C SER A 128 6.96 -0.33 -12.74
N VAL A 129 6.43 -0.29 -11.51
CA VAL A 129 4.99 -0.28 -11.25
C VAL A 129 4.67 0.91 -10.36
N LEU A 130 3.64 1.66 -10.73
CA LEU A 130 3.07 2.71 -9.90
C LEU A 130 1.59 2.43 -9.67
N GLU A 131 1.27 2.04 -8.45
CA GLU A 131 -0.11 1.88 -8.01
C GLU A 131 -0.70 3.23 -7.60
N THR A 132 -1.87 3.57 -8.12
CA THR A 132 -2.53 4.85 -7.86
C THR A 132 -4.05 4.70 -7.90
N THR A 133 -4.74 5.61 -7.21
CA THR A 133 -6.19 5.81 -7.37
C THR A 133 -6.53 6.97 -8.30
N GLU A 134 -5.50 7.72 -8.77
CA GLU A 134 -5.61 8.92 -9.62
C GLU A 134 -4.68 8.83 -10.85
N PRO A 135 -4.89 7.85 -11.75
CA PRO A 135 -3.97 7.61 -12.87
C PRO A 135 -3.82 8.80 -13.80
N ASP A 136 -4.84 9.66 -13.91
CA ASP A 136 -4.80 10.88 -14.72
C ASP A 136 -3.69 11.85 -14.28
N MET A 137 -3.30 11.86 -13.01
CA MET A 137 -2.17 12.67 -12.53
C MET A 137 -0.87 12.24 -13.19
N ILE A 138 -0.69 10.93 -13.37
CA ILE A 138 0.50 10.34 -13.99
C ILE A 138 0.47 10.54 -15.50
N PHE A 139 -0.69 10.33 -16.13
CA PHE A 139 -0.83 10.49 -17.59
C PHE A 139 -0.59 11.92 -18.06
N ARG A 140 -0.87 12.94 -17.25
CA ARG A 140 -0.49 14.33 -17.54
C ARG A 140 1.03 14.55 -17.65
N ARG A 141 1.83 13.69 -17.01
CA ARG A 141 3.30 13.69 -17.03
C ARG A 141 3.89 12.79 -18.12
N LYS A 142 3.07 12.21 -19.00
CA LYS A 142 3.49 11.20 -19.98
C LYS A 142 4.72 11.64 -20.79
N SER A 143 4.74 12.87 -21.30
CA SER A 143 5.85 13.35 -22.15
C SER A 143 7.15 13.43 -21.34
N SER A 144 7.12 14.01 -20.15
CA SER A 144 8.32 14.12 -19.31
C SER A 144 8.78 12.78 -18.76
N LEU A 145 7.83 11.86 -18.47
CA LEU A 145 8.17 10.48 -18.09
C LEU A 145 8.92 9.74 -19.20
N ILE A 146 8.48 9.87 -20.46
CA ILE A 146 9.17 9.26 -21.61
C ILE A 146 10.59 9.83 -21.75
N GLU A 147 10.78 11.14 -21.64
CA GLU A 147 12.10 11.77 -21.64
C GLU A 147 12.98 11.27 -20.47
N ALA A 148 12.40 11.13 -19.28
CA ALA A 148 13.10 10.61 -18.11
C ALA A 148 13.51 9.14 -18.26
N MET A 149 12.76 8.32 -19.02
CA MET A 149 13.13 6.92 -19.29
C MET A 149 14.49 6.81 -19.99
N GLU A 150 14.81 7.70 -20.92
CA GLU A 150 16.12 7.72 -21.60
C GLU A 150 17.25 7.96 -20.58
N THR A 151 17.05 8.91 -19.68
CA THR A 151 18.01 9.20 -18.60
C THR A 151 18.17 8.00 -17.66
N VAL A 152 17.06 7.40 -17.24
CA VAL A 152 17.06 6.22 -16.38
C VAL A 152 17.74 5.02 -17.04
N CYS A 153 17.53 4.81 -18.36
CA CYS A 153 18.23 3.77 -19.10
C CYS A 153 19.75 3.96 -19.03
N ALA A 154 20.21 5.17 -19.27
CA ALA A 154 21.66 5.48 -19.28
C ALA A 154 22.28 5.34 -17.88
N GLU A 155 21.65 5.93 -16.85
CA GLU A 155 22.17 5.94 -15.47
C GLU A 155 22.15 4.55 -14.84
N ASP A 156 21.11 3.76 -15.10
CA ASP A 156 20.90 2.47 -14.47
C ASP A 156 21.47 1.29 -15.27
N SER A 157 22.09 1.57 -16.44
CA SER A 157 22.63 0.56 -17.36
C SER A 157 21.57 -0.50 -17.71
N VAL A 158 20.40 -0.05 -18.17
CA VAL A 158 19.32 -0.89 -18.69
C VAL A 158 19.00 -0.47 -20.12
N ASP A 159 18.57 -1.42 -20.94
CA ASP A 159 18.25 -1.16 -22.35
C ASP A 159 16.85 -0.54 -22.50
N HIS A 160 15.93 -0.93 -21.62
CA HIS A 160 14.55 -0.47 -21.67
C HIS A 160 13.95 -0.27 -20.28
N VAL A 161 13.03 0.69 -20.17
CA VAL A 161 12.13 0.87 -19.02
C VAL A 161 10.71 0.55 -19.47
N LEU A 162 10.05 -0.35 -18.74
CA LEU A 162 8.62 -0.62 -18.85
C LEU A 162 7.95 -0.04 -17.59
N PHE A 163 7.08 0.94 -17.76
CA PHE A 163 6.43 1.62 -16.67
C PHE A 163 4.93 1.36 -16.68
N PHE A 164 4.45 0.60 -15.70
CA PHE A 164 3.05 0.25 -15.54
C PHE A 164 2.39 1.19 -14.54
N VAL A 165 1.34 1.87 -14.98
CA VAL A 165 0.45 2.64 -14.11
C VAL A 165 -0.77 1.77 -13.82
N VAL A 166 -0.96 1.41 -12.56
CA VAL A 166 -2.04 0.54 -12.08
C VAL A 166 -3.11 1.36 -11.37
N ASP A 167 -4.29 1.46 -11.98
CA ASP A 167 -5.49 1.98 -11.31
C ASP A 167 -6.04 0.89 -10.38
N ILE A 168 -5.73 1.00 -9.10
CA ILE A 168 -6.12 -0.01 -8.10
C ILE A 168 -7.62 -0.03 -7.82
N LEU A 169 -8.37 1.02 -8.19
CA LEU A 169 -9.82 1.07 -8.00
C LEU A 169 -10.57 0.39 -9.16
N LYS A 170 -10.00 0.43 -10.36
CA LYS A 170 -10.57 -0.21 -11.54
C LYS A 170 -9.95 -1.58 -11.86
N GLU A 171 -8.86 -1.94 -11.15
CA GLU A 171 -8.08 -3.16 -11.43
C GLU A 171 -7.55 -3.18 -12.89
N GLU A 172 -7.15 -2.02 -13.39
CA GLU A 172 -6.63 -1.83 -14.74
C GLU A 172 -5.18 -1.37 -14.70
N SER A 173 -4.39 -1.83 -15.67
CA SER A 173 -3.01 -1.37 -15.83
C SER A 173 -2.77 -0.84 -17.23
N THR A 174 -2.02 0.26 -17.32
CA THR A 174 -1.59 0.90 -18.58
C THR A 174 -0.07 0.92 -18.63
N LEU A 175 0.50 0.51 -19.77
CA LEU A 175 1.94 0.55 -20.10
C LEU A 175 2.25 1.78 -20.94
#